data_e197addcc5af42a124972805ce50e385
#
_entry.id   e197addcc5af42a124972805ce50e385
#
_cell.length_a   1.000
_cell.length_b   1.000
_cell.length_c   1.000
_cell.angle_alpha   90.00
_cell.angle_beta   90.00
_cell.angle_gamma   90.00
#
_symmetry.space_group_name_H-M   'P 1'
#
loop_
_entity.id
_entity.type
_entity.pdbx_description
1 polymer ?
#
loop_
_entity_poly.entity_id
_entity_poly.type
_entity_poly.pdbx_seq_one_letter_code
_entity_poly.pdbx_strand_id
1 'polypeptide(L)'
;MPWATLLVALAAVLSRAGPGWEDGLVLERAVASAQGWRFWTGHLVHVSSGHLGWNIAVFGAAGGWLEMLAPRAVRLYLLWAPPVIGVAILALDREIGRYAGLSGIAAGLVVALALTQLTRREESRPLCAAVLGLVAVKILYETMSGSAVLTEGFRPVPTAHIAGGIAGCILFGFIARRRRSPADLPPVG
;
A
#
# COMPACT_ATOMS: atom_id res chain seq x y z
N MET A 1 13.13 3.85 -14.38
CA MET A 1 12.97 4.69 -13.18
C MET A 1 11.59 4.47 -12.55
N PRO A 2 11.48 4.39 -11.24
CA PRO A 2 10.22 4.22 -10.51
C PRO A 2 9.51 5.58 -10.30
N TRP A 3 9.18 6.25 -11.40
CA TRP A 3 8.64 7.62 -11.36
C TRP A 3 7.25 7.71 -10.71
N ALA A 4 6.40 6.68 -10.85
CA ALA A 4 5.07 6.71 -10.25
C ALA A 4 5.15 6.61 -8.72
N THR A 5 6.02 5.75 -8.19
CA THR A 5 6.31 5.68 -6.76
C THR A 5 6.85 7.01 -6.24
N LEU A 6 7.79 7.63 -6.96
CA LEU A 6 8.35 8.94 -6.58
C LEU A 6 7.31 10.05 -6.60
N LEU A 7 6.43 10.09 -7.60
CA LEU A 7 5.34 11.08 -7.67
C LEU A 7 4.36 10.95 -6.50
N VAL A 8 3.95 9.73 -6.15
CA VAL A 8 3.06 9.50 -5.00
C VAL A 8 3.75 9.91 -3.69
N ALA A 9 5.03 9.55 -3.51
CA ALA A 9 5.79 9.96 -2.33
C ALA A 9 5.92 11.49 -2.24
N LEU A 10 6.23 12.17 -3.35
CA LEU A 10 6.28 13.63 -3.41
C LEU A 10 4.91 14.25 -3.09
N ALA A 11 3.82 13.73 -3.66
CA ALA A 11 2.47 14.21 -3.37
C ALA A 11 2.11 14.06 -1.88
N ALA A 12 2.53 12.96 -1.23
CA ALA A 12 2.36 12.78 0.20
C ALA A 12 3.15 13.78 1.04
N VAL A 13 4.35 14.17 0.62
CA VAL A 13 5.11 15.25 1.27
C VAL A 13 4.42 16.60 1.08
N LEU A 14 3.99 16.91 -0.14
CA LEU A 14 3.35 18.17 -0.49
C LEU A 14 1.97 18.33 0.17
N SER A 15 1.27 17.23 0.50
CA SER A 15 -0.01 17.30 1.22
C SER A 15 0.11 17.95 2.61
N ARG A 16 1.32 18.10 3.15
CA ARG A 16 1.60 18.80 4.41
C ARG A 16 2.06 20.26 4.24
N ALA A 17 2.23 20.73 3.01
CA ALA A 17 2.83 22.05 2.76
C ALA A 17 1.92 23.22 3.11
N GLY A 18 0.59 23.03 3.21
CA GLY A 18 -0.37 24.06 3.52
C GLY A 18 -1.22 23.74 4.75
N PRO A 19 -1.43 24.69 5.66
CA PRO A 19 -2.31 24.51 6.81
C PRO A 19 -3.76 24.26 6.33
N GLY A 20 -4.40 23.21 6.85
CA GLY A 20 -5.79 22.85 6.52
C GLY A 20 -5.99 22.13 5.18
N TRP A 21 -4.95 21.85 4.41
CA TRP A 21 -5.07 21.08 3.17
C TRP A 21 -5.53 19.63 3.43
N GLU A 22 -5.10 19.07 4.56
CA GLU A 22 -5.50 17.73 4.98
C GLU A 22 -7.02 17.55 5.07
N ASP A 23 -7.76 18.56 5.47
CA ASP A 23 -9.22 18.51 5.60
C ASP A 23 -9.93 18.35 4.24
N GLY A 24 -9.36 18.91 3.16
CA GLY A 24 -9.84 18.72 1.80
C GLY A 24 -9.43 17.39 1.15
N LEU A 25 -8.40 16.71 1.68
CA LEU A 25 -7.78 15.53 1.08
C LEU A 25 -8.08 14.23 1.83
N VAL A 26 -8.25 14.26 3.15
CA VAL A 26 -8.49 13.08 3.99
C VAL A 26 -9.76 12.34 3.56
N LEU A 27 -9.72 11.00 3.56
CA LEU A 27 -10.93 10.21 3.30
C LEU A 27 -11.87 10.34 4.51
N GLU A 28 -12.99 11.01 4.30
CA GLU A 28 -14.00 11.26 5.31
C GLU A 28 -15.33 10.61 4.91
N ARG A 29 -15.86 9.78 5.79
CA ARG A 29 -17.08 8.98 5.55
C ARG A 29 -18.28 9.85 5.16
N ALA A 30 -18.48 10.97 5.87
CA ALA A 30 -19.65 11.82 5.70
C ALA A 30 -19.78 12.42 4.30
N VAL A 31 -18.65 12.63 3.60
CA VAL A 31 -18.60 13.31 2.30
C VAL A 31 -18.05 12.42 1.18
N ALA A 32 -17.68 11.17 1.47
CA ALA A 32 -17.02 10.29 0.52
C ALA A 32 -17.84 10.04 -0.76
N SER A 33 -19.17 9.96 -0.65
CA SER A 33 -20.06 9.77 -1.80
C SER A 33 -20.10 10.99 -2.75
N ALA A 34 -19.91 12.20 -2.21
CA ALA A 34 -19.91 13.44 -2.99
C ALA A 34 -18.49 13.84 -3.44
N GLN A 35 -17.47 13.35 -2.75
CA GLN A 35 -16.08 13.75 -2.93
C GLN A 35 -15.18 12.54 -3.21
N GLY A 36 -15.44 11.87 -4.33
CA GLY A 36 -14.80 10.61 -4.72
C GLY A 36 -13.27 10.66 -4.83
N TRP A 37 -12.67 11.84 -5.08
CA TRP A 37 -11.20 11.99 -5.10
C TRP A 37 -10.53 11.62 -3.78
N ARG A 38 -11.25 11.70 -2.64
CA ARG A 38 -10.74 11.38 -1.31
C ARG A 38 -10.34 9.90 -1.15
N PHE A 39 -10.86 9.02 -2.00
CA PHE A 39 -10.41 7.63 -2.06
C PHE A 39 -8.94 7.48 -2.51
N TRP A 40 -8.39 8.47 -3.21
CA TRP A 40 -6.97 8.52 -3.57
C TRP A 40 -6.20 9.45 -2.63
N THR A 41 -6.70 10.65 -2.43
CA THR A 41 -5.97 11.68 -1.69
C THR A 41 -5.86 11.38 -0.20
N GLY A 42 -6.81 10.66 0.40
CA GLY A 42 -6.76 10.25 1.79
C GLY A 42 -5.50 9.43 2.13
N HIS A 43 -4.99 8.68 1.15
CA HIS A 43 -3.74 7.94 1.33
C HIS A 43 -2.49 8.83 1.36
N LEU A 44 -2.57 10.07 0.87
CA LEU A 44 -1.44 11.02 0.87
C LEU A 44 -1.32 11.76 2.19
N VAL A 45 -2.42 11.91 2.93
CA VAL A 45 -2.47 12.63 4.21
C VAL A 45 -1.85 11.81 5.33
N HIS A 46 -1.13 12.47 6.24
CA HIS A 46 -0.48 11.83 7.38
C HIS A 46 -0.62 12.67 8.66
N VAL A 47 -0.92 12.01 9.77
CA VAL A 47 -1.20 12.64 11.07
C VAL A 47 0.05 13.21 11.74
N SER A 48 1.24 12.69 11.44
CA SER A 48 2.52 13.17 11.99
C SER A 48 3.66 13.04 11.00
N SER A 49 4.74 13.79 11.22
CA SER A 49 5.95 13.70 10.39
C SER A 49 6.64 12.35 10.51
N GLY A 50 6.62 11.71 11.70
CA GLY A 50 7.15 10.37 11.90
C GLY A 50 6.35 9.33 11.12
N HIS A 51 5.01 9.43 11.15
CA HIS A 51 4.12 8.57 10.36
C HIS A 51 4.38 8.73 8.85
N LEU A 52 4.51 9.96 8.36
CA LEU A 52 4.86 10.22 6.96
C LEU A 52 6.22 9.63 6.59
N GLY A 53 7.26 9.92 7.38
CA GLY A 53 8.63 9.46 7.10
C GLY A 53 8.72 7.95 7.00
N TRP A 54 8.11 7.23 7.97
CA TRP A 54 8.09 5.77 7.95
C TRP A 54 7.33 5.22 6.73
N ASN A 55 6.17 5.79 6.43
CA ASN A 55 5.37 5.38 5.26
C ASN A 55 6.13 5.60 3.94
N ILE A 56 6.79 6.75 3.78
CA ILE A 56 7.60 7.04 2.58
C ILE A 56 8.77 6.06 2.46
N ALA A 57 9.45 5.74 3.57
CA ALA A 57 10.55 4.78 3.56
C ALA A 57 10.11 3.40 3.07
N VAL A 58 9.04 2.85 3.66
CA VAL A 58 8.52 1.52 3.29
C VAL A 58 7.91 1.52 1.88
N PHE A 59 7.07 2.51 1.58
CA PHE A 59 6.44 2.66 0.28
C PHE A 59 7.47 2.88 -0.84
N GLY A 60 8.45 3.75 -0.61
CA GLY A 60 9.50 4.06 -1.56
C GLY A 60 10.41 2.85 -1.84
N ALA A 61 10.81 2.15 -0.79
CA ALA A 61 11.64 0.94 -0.92
C ALA A 61 10.91 -0.18 -1.66
N ALA A 62 9.71 -0.57 -1.19
CA ALA A 62 8.96 -1.67 -1.79
C ALA A 62 8.38 -1.29 -3.16
N GLY A 63 7.75 -0.12 -3.27
CA GLY A 63 7.14 0.36 -4.51
C GLY A 63 8.19 0.67 -5.57
N GLY A 64 9.28 1.36 -5.19
CA GLY A 64 10.36 1.68 -6.11
C GLY A 64 11.02 0.43 -6.68
N TRP A 65 11.35 -0.54 -5.82
CA TRP A 65 11.92 -1.81 -6.29
C TRP A 65 10.94 -2.56 -7.19
N LEU A 66 9.69 -2.71 -6.75
CA LEU A 66 8.70 -3.46 -7.53
C LEU A 66 8.36 -2.76 -8.86
N GLU A 67 8.32 -1.41 -8.89
CA GLU A 67 8.10 -0.66 -10.13
C GLU A 67 9.26 -0.83 -11.13
N MET A 68 10.50 -0.96 -10.67
CA MET A 68 11.62 -1.30 -11.56
C MET A 68 11.46 -2.71 -12.16
N LEU A 69 10.88 -3.65 -11.41
CA LEU A 69 10.66 -5.01 -11.87
C LEU A 69 9.43 -5.19 -12.76
N ALA A 70 8.36 -4.44 -12.49
CA ALA A 70 7.05 -4.58 -13.14
C ALA A 70 6.31 -3.23 -13.25
N PRO A 71 6.83 -2.26 -14.03
CA PRO A 71 6.37 -0.87 -14.00
C PRO A 71 4.89 -0.71 -14.33
N ARG A 72 4.38 -1.42 -15.34
CA ARG A 72 2.96 -1.33 -15.73
C ARG A 72 2.03 -1.87 -14.63
N ALA A 73 2.42 -2.96 -13.98
CA ALA A 73 1.61 -3.58 -12.93
C ALA A 73 1.51 -2.67 -11.69
N VAL A 74 2.64 -2.07 -11.27
CA VAL A 74 2.67 -1.15 -10.12
C VAL A 74 1.88 0.13 -10.41
N ARG A 75 2.01 0.71 -11.59
CA ARG A 75 1.25 1.91 -11.98
C ARG A 75 -0.26 1.65 -11.97
N LEU A 76 -0.69 0.51 -12.49
CA LEU A 76 -2.10 0.10 -12.41
C LEU A 76 -2.52 -0.09 -10.95
N TYR A 77 -1.68 -0.75 -10.13
CA TYR A 77 -1.95 -0.93 -8.71
C TYR A 77 -2.18 0.40 -7.99
N LEU A 78 -1.32 1.40 -8.22
CA LEU A 78 -1.44 2.73 -7.62
C LEU A 78 -2.71 3.48 -8.04
N LEU A 79 -3.35 3.09 -9.16
CA LEU A 79 -4.63 3.64 -9.60
C LEU A 79 -5.82 2.97 -8.92
N TRP A 80 -5.85 1.62 -8.83
CA TRP A 80 -7.03 0.91 -8.37
C TRP A 80 -7.00 0.53 -6.88
N ALA A 81 -5.82 0.29 -6.29
CA ALA A 81 -5.73 -0.14 -4.90
C ALA A 81 -6.21 0.91 -3.88
N PRO A 82 -5.89 2.22 -4.04
CA PRO A 82 -6.38 3.24 -3.11
C PRO A 82 -7.91 3.23 -2.95
N PRO A 83 -8.73 3.31 -4.01
CA PRO A 83 -10.18 3.28 -3.84
C PRO A 83 -10.70 1.94 -3.31
N VAL A 84 -10.09 0.81 -3.67
CA VAL A 84 -10.49 -0.50 -3.12
C VAL A 84 -10.23 -0.55 -1.62
N ILE A 85 -9.08 -0.09 -1.15
CA ILE A 85 -8.75 -0.01 0.28
C ILE A 85 -9.72 0.95 0.98
N GLY A 86 -9.96 2.12 0.42
CA GLY A 86 -10.89 3.10 0.99
C GLY A 86 -12.32 2.56 1.10
N VAL A 87 -12.82 1.87 0.08
CA VAL A 87 -14.12 1.21 0.11
C VAL A 87 -14.16 0.12 1.18
N ALA A 88 -13.10 -0.70 1.29
CA ALA A 88 -13.02 -1.73 2.32
C ALA A 88 -13.09 -1.13 3.74
N ILE A 89 -12.38 -0.03 4.00
CA ILE A 89 -12.43 0.69 5.28
C ILE A 89 -13.86 1.17 5.56
N LEU A 90 -14.47 1.87 4.60
CA LEU A 90 -15.82 2.42 4.80
C LEU A 90 -16.90 1.32 4.95
N ALA A 91 -16.71 0.15 4.33
CA ALA A 91 -17.66 -0.95 4.40
C ALA A 91 -17.54 -1.77 5.69
N LEU A 92 -16.32 -2.07 6.12
CA LEU A 92 -16.02 -3.03 7.18
C LEU A 92 -15.77 -2.38 8.55
N ASP A 93 -15.27 -1.14 8.56
CA ASP A 93 -14.91 -0.44 9.81
C ASP A 93 -15.81 0.79 10.00
N ARG A 94 -17.02 0.54 10.51
CA ARG A 94 -18.08 1.57 10.61
C ARG A 94 -17.76 2.69 11.58
N GLU A 95 -16.86 2.48 12.51
CA GLU A 95 -16.45 3.49 13.51
C GLU A 95 -15.44 4.48 12.96
N ILE A 96 -14.78 4.16 11.85
CA ILE A 96 -13.82 5.06 11.22
C ILE A 96 -14.56 6.17 10.48
N GLY A 97 -14.54 7.37 11.05
CA GLY A 97 -15.07 8.59 10.41
C GLY A 97 -14.10 9.19 9.39
N ARG A 98 -12.79 9.17 9.70
CA ARG A 98 -11.72 9.75 8.87
C ARG A 98 -10.56 8.78 8.75
N TYR A 99 -10.03 8.61 7.54
CA TYR A 99 -8.84 7.78 7.27
C TYR A 99 -7.77 8.59 6.54
N ALA A 100 -6.53 8.42 7.00
CA ALA A 100 -5.34 9.04 6.44
C ALA A 100 -4.15 8.08 6.53
N GLY A 101 -3.37 7.97 5.45
CA GLY A 101 -2.10 7.26 5.45
C GLY A 101 -1.87 6.31 4.29
N LEU A 102 -0.61 6.26 3.88
CA LEU A 102 -0.11 5.45 2.76
C LEU A 102 0.08 3.97 3.14
N SER A 103 -0.05 3.64 4.43
CA SER A 103 0.35 2.35 5.01
C SER A 103 -0.37 1.14 4.41
N GLY A 104 -1.65 1.26 4.05
CA GLY A 104 -2.40 0.20 3.38
C GLY A 104 -1.82 -0.13 2.00
N ILE A 105 -1.54 0.91 1.20
CA ILE A 105 -0.90 0.75 -0.13
C ILE A 105 0.51 0.18 0.03
N ALA A 106 1.29 0.68 0.99
CA ALA A 106 2.64 0.20 1.27
C ALA A 106 2.64 -1.28 1.70
N ALA A 107 1.71 -1.69 2.56
CA ALA A 107 1.55 -3.11 2.95
C ALA A 107 1.34 -4.01 1.74
N GLY A 108 0.49 -3.60 0.80
CA GLY A 108 0.27 -4.36 -0.43
C GLY A 108 1.51 -4.45 -1.32
N LEU A 109 2.28 -3.36 -1.45
CA LEU A 109 3.54 -3.38 -2.20
C LEU A 109 4.59 -4.28 -1.55
N VAL A 110 4.70 -4.26 -0.21
CA VAL A 110 5.59 -5.16 0.53
C VAL A 110 5.20 -6.62 0.31
N VAL A 111 3.91 -6.95 0.43
CA VAL A 111 3.41 -8.31 0.17
C VAL A 111 3.70 -8.74 -1.27
N ALA A 112 3.39 -7.90 -2.26
CA ALA A 112 3.63 -8.22 -3.67
C ALA A 112 5.12 -8.39 -3.98
N LEU A 113 5.99 -7.54 -3.40
CA LEU A 113 7.44 -7.64 -3.56
C LEU A 113 7.97 -8.93 -2.93
N ALA A 114 7.59 -9.22 -1.68
CA ALA A 114 8.03 -10.44 -0.98
C ALA A 114 7.59 -11.71 -1.75
N LEU A 115 6.34 -11.80 -2.20
CA LEU A 115 5.86 -12.92 -3.02
C LEU A 115 6.60 -13.02 -4.36
N THR A 116 6.89 -11.87 -4.99
CA THR A 116 7.63 -11.84 -6.26
C THR A 116 9.07 -12.34 -6.06
N GLN A 117 9.74 -11.97 -5.00
CA GLN A 117 11.12 -12.40 -4.71
C GLN A 117 11.16 -13.86 -4.24
N LEU A 118 10.17 -14.30 -3.46
CA LEU A 118 10.03 -15.68 -3.00
C LEU A 118 9.96 -16.67 -4.17
N THR A 119 9.37 -16.27 -5.30
CA THR A 119 9.27 -17.08 -6.52
C THR A 119 10.45 -16.89 -7.47
N ARG A 120 11.31 -15.89 -7.26
CA ARG A 120 12.42 -15.56 -8.17
C ARG A 120 13.76 -16.07 -7.71
N ARG A 121 14.03 -16.05 -6.41
CA ARG A 121 15.36 -16.30 -5.83
C ARG A 121 15.21 -17.21 -4.62
N GLU A 122 15.78 -18.40 -4.72
CA GLU A 122 15.77 -19.35 -3.60
C GLU A 122 16.47 -18.80 -2.36
N GLU A 123 17.57 -18.11 -2.56
CA GLU A 123 18.37 -17.47 -1.50
C GLU A 123 17.57 -16.43 -0.68
N SER A 124 16.55 -15.79 -1.31
CA SER A 124 15.73 -14.78 -0.65
C SER A 124 14.52 -15.35 0.08
N ARG A 125 14.22 -16.65 -0.07
CA ARG A 125 13.01 -17.27 0.52
C ARG A 125 12.88 -17.08 2.03
N PRO A 126 13.93 -17.32 2.84
CA PRO A 126 13.82 -17.13 4.29
C PRO A 126 13.50 -15.68 4.67
N LEU A 127 14.16 -14.71 4.03
CA LEU A 127 13.93 -13.29 4.26
C LEU A 127 12.51 -12.89 3.84
N CYS A 128 12.06 -13.32 2.66
CA CYS A 128 10.70 -13.00 2.19
C CYS A 128 9.62 -13.62 3.07
N ALA A 129 9.82 -14.85 3.55
CA ALA A 129 8.92 -15.49 4.50
C ALA A 129 8.88 -14.72 5.84
N ALA A 130 10.04 -14.30 6.33
CA ALA A 130 10.13 -13.49 7.55
C ALA A 130 9.41 -12.14 7.39
N VAL A 131 9.57 -11.44 6.26
CA VAL A 131 8.86 -10.18 5.97
C VAL A 131 7.35 -10.39 5.94
N LEU A 132 6.86 -11.44 5.27
CA LEU A 132 5.43 -11.76 5.25
C LEU A 132 4.91 -12.09 6.66
N GLY A 133 5.68 -12.84 7.44
CA GLY A 133 5.38 -13.14 8.83
C GLY A 133 5.29 -11.87 9.69
N LEU A 134 6.24 -10.95 9.54
CA LEU A 134 6.23 -9.66 10.25
C LEU A 134 5.02 -8.80 9.88
N VAL A 135 4.62 -8.76 8.61
CA VAL A 135 3.40 -8.06 8.17
C VAL A 135 2.17 -8.68 8.84
N ALA A 136 2.07 -10.01 8.86
CA ALA A 136 0.95 -10.70 9.49
C ALA A 136 0.91 -10.46 11.01
N VAL A 137 2.05 -10.55 11.70
CA VAL A 137 2.18 -10.27 13.14
C VAL A 137 1.83 -8.83 13.45
N LYS A 138 2.30 -7.88 12.65
CA LYS A 138 1.94 -6.46 12.79
C LYS A 138 0.42 -6.25 12.70
N ILE A 139 -0.23 -6.80 11.68
CA ILE A 139 -1.69 -6.67 11.49
C ILE A 139 -2.43 -7.30 12.69
N LEU A 140 -2.02 -8.49 13.12
CA LEU A 140 -2.62 -9.18 14.25
C LEU A 140 -2.47 -8.37 15.54
N TYR A 141 -1.28 -7.87 15.83
CA TYR A 141 -1.02 -7.04 16.99
C TYR A 141 -1.89 -5.78 16.98
N GLU A 142 -1.94 -5.03 15.89
CA GLU A 142 -2.74 -3.81 15.77
C GLU A 142 -4.25 -4.10 15.91
N THR A 143 -4.70 -5.24 15.40
CA THR A 143 -6.09 -5.68 15.54
C THR A 143 -6.46 -6.01 16.98
N MET A 144 -5.55 -6.65 17.73
CA MET A 144 -5.79 -7.08 19.12
C MET A 144 -5.56 -5.96 20.13
N SER A 145 -4.53 -5.14 19.93
CA SER A 145 -4.14 -4.10 20.89
C SER A 145 -4.84 -2.76 20.66
N GLY A 146 -5.33 -2.51 19.45
CA GLY A 146 -5.81 -1.18 19.03
C GLY A 146 -4.73 -0.10 18.97
N SER A 147 -3.45 -0.50 19.08
CA SER A 147 -2.29 0.39 19.15
C SER A 147 -1.39 0.21 17.93
N ALA A 148 -0.85 1.30 17.41
CA ALA A 148 0.08 1.25 16.28
C ALA A 148 1.47 0.78 16.74
N VAL A 149 2.14 -0.06 15.92
CA VAL A 149 3.46 -0.62 16.25
C VAL A 149 4.57 0.42 16.15
N LEU A 150 4.47 1.39 15.24
CA LEU A 150 5.59 2.26 14.87
C LEU A 150 5.30 3.75 15.02
N THR A 151 4.10 4.14 15.45
CA THR A 151 3.71 5.55 15.56
C THR A 151 2.83 5.75 16.80
N GLU A 152 3.25 6.65 17.68
CA GLU A 152 2.48 7.00 18.88
C GLU A 152 1.35 7.98 18.54
N GLY A 153 0.28 7.95 19.34
CA GLY A 153 -0.84 8.92 19.25
C GLY A 153 -1.78 8.73 18.07
N PHE A 154 -1.69 7.59 17.36
CA PHE A 154 -2.54 7.28 16.19
C PHE A 154 -3.24 5.93 16.38
N ARG A 155 -4.55 5.89 16.16
CA ARG A 155 -5.30 4.62 16.10
C ARG A 155 -5.01 3.94 14.76
N PRO A 156 -4.42 2.75 14.73
CA PRO A 156 -4.19 2.02 13.49
C PRO A 156 -5.53 1.63 12.86
N VAL A 157 -5.52 1.45 11.54
CA VAL A 157 -6.67 0.93 10.78
C VAL A 157 -6.26 -0.42 10.17
N PRO A 158 -6.36 -1.54 10.94
CA PRO A 158 -5.95 -2.87 10.47
C PRO A 158 -6.64 -3.28 9.17
N THR A 159 -7.90 -2.86 8.99
CA THR A 159 -8.66 -3.07 7.74
C THR A 159 -7.94 -2.53 6.52
N ALA A 160 -7.25 -1.38 6.63
CA ALA A 160 -6.44 -0.83 5.53
C ALA A 160 -5.26 -1.74 5.18
N HIS A 161 -4.58 -2.29 6.20
CA HIS A 161 -3.44 -3.19 5.99
C HIS A 161 -3.87 -4.55 5.43
N ILE A 162 -4.99 -5.09 5.88
CA ILE A 162 -5.57 -6.35 5.36
C ILE A 162 -5.98 -6.16 3.89
N ALA A 163 -6.76 -5.12 3.59
CA ALA A 163 -7.19 -4.81 2.24
C ALA A 163 -5.99 -4.54 1.32
N GLY A 164 -4.98 -3.82 1.82
CA GLY A 164 -3.71 -3.60 1.12
C GLY A 164 -2.97 -4.91 0.84
N GLY A 165 -2.85 -5.79 1.83
CA GLY A 165 -2.23 -7.11 1.67
C GLY A 165 -2.92 -7.96 0.61
N ILE A 166 -4.26 -8.01 0.62
CA ILE A 166 -5.06 -8.71 -0.41
C ILE A 166 -4.80 -8.09 -1.80
N ALA A 167 -4.83 -6.76 -1.89
CA ALA A 167 -4.51 -6.05 -3.13
C ALA A 167 -3.07 -6.36 -3.61
N GLY A 168 -2.12 -6.54 -2.69
CA GLY A 168 -0.76 -6.98 -2.98
C GLY A 168 -0.69 -8.41 -3.54
N CYS A 169 -1.47 -9.34 -3.02
CA CYS A 169 -1.60 -10.69 -3.58
C CYS A 169 -2.15 -10.65 -5.02
N ILE A 170 -3.14 -9.80 -5.29
CA ILE A 170 -3.69 -9.60 -6.64
C ILE A 170 -2.61 -9.03 -7.57
N LEU A 171 -1.87 -8.00 -7.12
CA LEU A 171 -0.76 -7.43 -7.87
C LEU A 171 0.29 -8.48 -8.21
N PHE A 172 0.69 -9.31 -7.24
CA PHE A 172 1.60 -10.44 -7.48
C PHE A 172 1.05 -11.38 -8.56
N GLY A 173 -0.23 -11.74 -8.50
CA GLY A 173 -0.88 -12.58 -9.51
C GLY A 173 -0.78 -11.99 -10.93
N PHE A 174 -0.96 -10.68 -11.09
CA PHE A 174 -0.74 -9.99 -12.37
C PHE A 174 0.71 -10.06 -12.86
N ILE A 175 1.66 -9.87 -11.94
CA ILE A 175 3.10 -9.95 -12.26
C ILE A 175 3.47 -11.37 -12.69
N ALA A 176 3.00 -12.39 -11.97
CA ALA A 176 3.29 -13.79 -12.23
C ALA A 176 2.70 -14.28 -13.58
N ARG A 177 1.46 -13.88 -13.89
CA ARG A 177 0.80 -14.25 -15.16
C ARG A 177 1.53 -13.70 -16.39
N ARG A 178 2.00 -12.44 -16.33
CA ARG A 178 2.73 -11.82 -17.45
C ARG A 178 4.05 -12.51 -17.78
N ARG A 179 4.64 -13.25 -16.83
CA ARG A 179 5.87 -14.01 -17.01
C ARG A 179 5.66 -15.37 -17.66
N ARG A 180 4.44 -15.90 -17.61
CA ARG A 180 4.07 -17.18 -18.23
C ARG A 180 3.50 -17.01 -19.63
N SER A 181 3.58 -15.82 -20.23
CA SER A 181 3.11 -15.61 -21.60
C SER A 181 3.93 -16.45 -22.59
N PRO A 182 3.27 -17.11 -23.57
CA PRO A 182 3.93 -18.04 -24.52
C PRO A 182 5.06 -17.46 -25.38
N ALA A 183 5.21 -16.12 -25.39
CA ALA A 183 6.30 -15.45 -26.10
C ALA A 183 7.71 -15.78 -25.53
N ASP A 184 7.78 -16.37 -24.33
CA ASP A 184 9.04 -16.72 -23.67
C ASP A 184 9.35 -18.24 -23.75
N LEU A 185 8.54 -19.04 -24.48
CA LEU A 185 8.84 -20.44 -24.73
C LEU A 185 9.81 -20.53 -25.91
N PRO A 186 10.92 -21.31 -25.79
CA PRO A 186 11.80 -21.58 -26.91
C PRO A 186 10.99 -22.26 -28.02
N PRO A 187 11.27 -21.97 -29.31
CA PRO A 187 10.60 -22.63 -30.41
C PRO A 187 10.74 -24.14 -30.26
N VAL A 188 9.62 -24.84 -30.33
CA VAL A 188 9.60 -26.32 -30.34
C VAL A 188 10.24 -26.70 -31.66
N GLY A 189 11.52 -27.18 -31.61
CA GLY A 189 12.25 -27.73 -32.73
C GLY A 189 11.74 -29.11 -33.12
#